data_e113aff7e1bd45181437f0ed1ec41519
#
_entry.id   e113aff7e1bd45181437f0ed1ec41519
#
_cell.length_a   1.000
_cell.length_b   1.000
_cell.length_c   1.000
_cell.angle_alpha   90.00
_cell.angle_beta   90.00
_cell.angle_gamma   90.00
#
_symmetry.space_group_name_H-M   'P 1'
#
loop_
_entity.id
_entity.type
_entity.pdbx_description
1 polymer ?
#
loop_
_entity_poly.entity_id
_entity_poly.type
_entity_poly.pdbx_seq_one_letter_code
_entity_poly.pdbx_strand_id
1 'polypeptide(L)'
;MNYLTKKLTVILSLTLLFIIAVIIMFSHRDIPLNELKIKYANSSSSFIAVNGMDVHFRDEGLQTDTIPIVLIHGTGASLHTFNAWSDRLKKSHRIIRMDLPAYGLTGPFPDGNYTMAHYTTFLKDFLTALNIKQCVLAGNSLGGAIAWN
;
A
#
# COMPACT_ATOMS: atom_id res chain seq x y z
N MET A 1 -1.17 39.30 -36.58
CA MET A 1 -1.79 38.85 -35.31
C MET A 1 -2.53 40.05 -34.72
N ASN A 2 -3.84 39.96 -34.61
CA ASN A 2 -4.68 41.08 -34.13
C ASN A 2 -4.53 41.26 -32.60
N TYR A 3 -5.03 42.40 -32.10
CA TYR A 3 -4.94 42.72 -30.63
C TYR A 3 -5.52 41.62 -29.76
N LEU A 4 -6.62 41.01 -30.18
CA LEU A 4 -7.33 39.98 -29.43
C LEU A 4 -6.50 38.70 -29.29
N THR A 5 -5.83 38.26 -30.37
CA THR A 5 -4.95 37.08 -30.34
C THR A 5 -3.74 37.29 -29.45
N LYS A 6 -3.12 38.48 -29.47
CA LYS A 6 -2.01 38.83 -28.56
C LYS A 6 -2.45 38.75 -27.09
N LYS A 7 -3.59 39.35 -26.77
CA LYS A 7 -4.13 39.31 -25.40
C LYS A 7 -4.43 37.89 -24.94
N LEU A 8 -5.03 37.06 -25.80
CA LEU A 8 -5.31 35.67 -25.49
C LEU A 8 -4.02 34.86 -25.26
N THR A 9 -3.00 35.04 -26.12
CA THR A 9 -1.69 34.37 -25.96
C THR A 9 -1.05 34.72 -24.61
N VAL A 10 -1.06 36.01 -24.24
CA VAL A 10 -0.49 36.44 -22.95
C VAL A 10 -1.24 35.79 -21.75
N ILE A 11 -2.57 35.78 -21.79
CA ILE A 11 -3.37 35.13 -20.72
C ILE A 11 -3.03 33.65 -20.62
N LEU A 12 -3.01 32.92 -21.75
CA LEU A 12 -2.68 31.50 -21.76
C LEU A 12 -1.27 31.24 -21.23
N SER A 13 -0.28 32.07 -21.60
CA SER A 13 1.08 31.94 -21.11
C SER A 13 1.17 32.16 -19.59
N LEU A 14 0.47 33.18 -19.06
CA LEU A 14 0.44 33.45 -17.61
C LEU A 14 -0.25 32.32 -16.84
N THR A 15 -1.36 31.78 -17.39
CA THR A 15 -2.04 30.63 -16.79
C THR A 15 -1.14 29.39 -16.76
N LEU A 16 -0.44 29.12 -17.85
CA LEU A 16 0.49 28.00 -17.92
C LEU A 16 1.65 28.15 -16.91
N LEU A 17 2.24 29.35 -16.83
CA LEU A 17 3.30 29.65 -15.84
C LEU A 17 2.80 29.47 -14.40
N PHE A 18 1.58 29.93 -14.12
CA PHE A 18 0.95 29.73 -12.81
C PHE A 18 0.76 28.25 -12.49
N ILE A 19 0.26 27.46 -13.44
CA ILE A 19 0.08 26.00 -13.25
C ILE A 19 1.45 25.33 -12.98
N ILE A 20 2.47 25.67 -13.76
CA ILE A 20 3.84 25.15 -13.57
C ILE A 20 4.36 25.51 -12.17
N ALA A 21 4.19 26.77 -11.76
CA ALA A 21 4.61 27.21 -10.42
C ALA A 21 3.90 26.43 -9.30
N VAL A 22 2.57 26.19 -9.44
CA VAL A 22 1.81 25.38 -8.50
C VAL A 22 2.32 23.93 -8.48
N ILE A 23 2.56 23.32 -9.63
CA ILE A 23 3.10 21.95 -9.70
C ILE A 23 4.47 21.89 -9.01
N ILE A 24 5.38 22.82 -9.26
CA ILE A 24 6.70 22.84 -8.62
C ILE A 24 6.58 23.04 -7.11
N MET A 25 5.69 23.93 -6.65
CA MET A 25 5.50 24.23 -5.24
C MET A 25 4.94 23.06 -4.45
N PHE A 26 4.06 22.24 -5.05
CA PHE A 26 3.41 21.09 -4.41
C PHE A 26 4.02 19.74 -4.82
N SER A 27 5.04 19.73 -5.68
CA SER A 27 5.77 18.52 -6.02
C SER A 27 6.71 18.13 -4.89
N HIS A 28 6.48 16.97 -4.31
CA HIS A 28 7.36 16.37 -3.31
C HIS A 28 8.12 15.20 -3.95
N ARG A 29 9.38 15.04 -3.58
CA ARG A 29 10.14 13.84 -3.96
C ARG A 29 9.70 12.65 -3.11
N ASP A 30 9.77 11.47 -3.68
CA ASP A 30 9.56 10.24 -2.91
C ASP A 30 10.59 10.14 -1.78
N ILE A 31 10.10 9.73 -0.61
CA ILE A 31 10.96 9.51 0.54
C ILE A 31 11.65 8.15 0.36
N PRO A 32 12.98 8.07 0.48
CA PRO A 32 13.71 6.81 0.37
C PRO A 32 13.17 5.75 1.35
N LEU A 33 13.06 4.49 0.87
CA LEU A 33 12.48 3.39 1.64
C LEU A 33 13.22 3.14 2.98
N ASN A 34 14.54 3.33 3.02
CA ASN A 34 15.33 3.20 4.25
C ASN A 34 14.91 4.23 5.33
N GLU A 35 14.59 5.46 4.95
CA GLU A 35 14.08 6.48 5.87
C GLU A 35 12.68 6.12 6.36
N LEU A 36 11.83 5.62 5.47
CA LEU A 36 10.48 5.14 5.82
C LEU A 36 10.56 3.94 6.77
N LYS A 37 11.47 3.00 6.55
CA LYS A 37 11.68 1.85 7.45
C LYS A 37 12.07 2.31 8.87
N ILE A 38 12.94 3.30 9.02
CA ILE A 38 13.33 3.85 10.33
C ILE A 38 12.11 4.45 11.05
N LYS A 39 11.21 5.10 10.32
CA LYS A 39 10.06 5.81 10.89
C LYS A 39 8.87 4.91 11.19
N TYR A 40 8.61 3.92 10.36
CA TYR A 40 7.35 3.16 10.38
C TYR A 40 7.49 1.68 10.71
N ALA A 41 8.68 1.08 10.54
CA ALA A 41 8.92 -0.26 11.05
C ALA A 41 9.19 -0.23 12.55
N ASN A 42 8.80 -1.30 13.24
CA ASN A 42 9.07 -1.49 14.66
C ASN A 42 9.39 -2.97 14.95
N SER A 43 9.48 -3.36 16.22
CA SER A 43 9.80 -4.73 16.63
C SER A 43 8.80 -5.81 16.15
N SER A 44 7.57 -5.41 15.78
CA SER A 44 6.57 -6.33 15.22
C SER A 44 6.62 -6.39 13.68
N SER A 45 7.43 -5.55 13.04
CA SER A 45 7.57 -5.52 11.59
C SER A 45 8.48 -6.65 11.11
N SER A 46 8.02 -7.36 10.10
CA SER A 46 8.75 -8.42 9.41
C SER A 46 8.71 -8.17 7.90
N PHE A 47 9.66 -8.77 7.20
CA PHE A 47 9.76 -8.68 5.74
C PHE A 47 9.93 -10.09 5.18
N ILE A 48 9.22 -10.39 4.08
CA ILE A 48 9.30 -11.69 3.40
C ILE A 48 9.38 -11.48 1.88
N ALA A 49 10.25 -12.25 1.24
CA ALA A 49 10.39 -12.20 -0.21
C ALA A 49 9.20 -12.88 -0.90
N VAL A 50 8.44 -12.13 -1.70
CA VAL A 50 7.34 -12.64 -2.52
C VAL A 50 7.41 -11.98 -3.89
N ASN A 51 7.43 -12.77 -4.96
CA ASN A 51 7.42 -12.30 -6.36
C ASN A 51 8.46 -11.21 -6.65
N GLY A 52 9.67 -11.34 -6.09
CA GLY A 52 10.76 -10.37 -6.27
C GLY A 52 10.65 -9.09 -5.44
N MET A 53 9.68 -9.00 -4.55
CA MET A 53 9.50 -7.88 -3.62
C MET A 53 9.84 -8.32 -2.19
N ASP A 54 10.29 -7.35 -1.38
CA ASP A 54 10.45 -7.48 0.06
C ASP A 54 9.15 -6.95 0.72
N VAL A 55 8.22 -7.86 1.02
CA VAL A 55 6.88 -7.53 1.51
C VAL A 55 6.90 -7.28 3.00
N HIS A 56 6.54 -6.07 3.42
CA HIS A 56 6.38 -5.71 4.82
C HIS A 56 5.06 -6.25 5.38
N PHE A 57 5.14 -6.91 6.53
CA PHE A 57 3.96 -7.42 7.23
C PHE A 57 4.16 -7.43 8.73
N ARG A 58 3.09 -7.68 9.47
CA ARG A 58 3.08 -7.99 10.89
C ARG A 58 2.27 -9.24 11.14
N ASP A 59 2.79 -10.11 11.99
CA ASP A 59 2.15 -11.35 12.45
C ASP A 59 2.09 -11.29 13.98
N GLU A 60 0.93 -10.95 14.51
CA GLU A 60 0.74 -10.60 15.92
C GLU A 60 -0.34 -11.47 16.56
N GLY A 61 -0.26 -11.60 17.90
CA GLY A 61 -1.30 -12.27 18.71
C GLY A 61 -1.06 -13.74 18.90
N LEU A 62 -2.14 -14.52 18.94
CA LEU A 62 -2.14 -15.91 19.38
C LEU A 62 -1.57 -16.84 18.30
N GLN A 63 -0.29 -17.18 18.39
CA GLN A 63 0.41 -18.00 17.41
C GLN A 63 -0.09 -19.45 17.31
N THR A 64 -0.86 -19.91 18.30
CA THR A 64 -1.53 -21.22 18.28
C THR A 64 -2.83 -21.21 17.49
N ASP A 65 -3.34 -20.05 17.11
CA ASP A 65 -4.50 -19.93 16.22
C ASP A 65 -4.09 -20.31 14.78
N THR A 66 -4.59 -21.46 14.32
CA THR A 66 -4.23 -22.04 13.02
C THR A 66 -5.00 -21.42 11.85
N ILE A 67 -6.01 -20.60 12.12
CA ILE A 67 -6.84 -19.88 11.11
C ILE A 67 -6.73 -18.38 11.39
N PRO A 68 -5.59 -17.74 11.02
CA PRO A 68 -5.39 -16.33 11.32
C PRO A 68 -6.38 -15.43 10.58
N ILE A 69 -6.61 -14.24 11.14
CA ILE A 69 -7.32 -13.16 10.45
C ILE A 69 -6.28 -12.35 9.67
N VAL A 70 -6.45 -12.27 8.36
CA VAL A 70 -5.60 -11.50 7.46
C VAL A 70 -6.30 -10.21 7.07
N LEU A 71 -5.69 -9.06 7.40
CA LEU A 71 -6.25 -7.73 7.21
C LEU A 71 -5.56 -7.02 6.04
N ILE A 72 -6.34 -6.65 5.01
CA ILE A 72 -5.86 -6.09 3.74
C ILE A 72 -6.35 -4.64 3.59
N HIS A 73 -5.41 -3.69 3.56
CA HIS A 73 -5.74 -2.26 3.48
C HIS A 73 -6.19 -1.81 2.08
N GLY A 74 -6.73 -0.60 1.99
CA GLY A 74 -7.19 0.01 0.75
C GLY A 74 -6.13 0.88 0.06
N THR A 75 -6.49 1.45 -1.08
CA THR A 75 -5.66 2.40 -1.84
C THR A 75 -5.22 3.58 -1.00
N GLY A 76 -3.95 3.99 -1.13
CA GLY A 76 -3.39 5.14 -0.40
C GLY A 76 -3.21 4.93 1.10
N ALA A 77 -3.30 3.68 1.58
CA ALA A 77 -3.18 3.30 2.98
C ALA A 77 -1.99 2.36 3.22
N SER A 78 -1.90 1.76 4.40
CA SER A 78 -0.91 0.76 4.78
C SER A 78 -1.49 -0.16 5.85
N LEU A 79 -0.73 -1.16 6.28
CA LEU A 79 -1.12 -2.07 7.36
C LEU A 79 -1.50 -1.33 8.66
N HIS A 80 -1.05 -0.09 8.84
CA HIS A 80 -1.39 0.76 9.99
C HIS A 80 -2.87 1.13 10.09
N THR A 81 -3.63 1.04 8.99
CA THR A 81 -5.10 1.22 8.97
C THR A 81 -5.79 0.35 10.03
N PHE A 82 -5.24 -0.83 10.28
CA PHE A 82 -5.83 -1.81 11.18
C PHE A 82 -5.20 -1.84 12.58
N ASN A 83 -4.45 -0.82 13.01
CA ASN A 83 -3.81 -0.82 14.33
C ASN A 83 -4.82 -1.07 15.45
N ALA A 84 -5.93 -0.30 15.50
CA ALA A 84 -6.94 -0.43 16.55
C ALA A 84 -7.67 -1.79 16.52
N TRP A 85 -7.86 -2.37 15.32
CA TRP A 85 -8.46 -3.71 15.17
C TRP A 85 -7.48 -4.78 15.65
N SER A 86 -6.23 -4.71 15.22
CA SER A 86 -5.18 -5.64 15.63
C SER A 86 -5.01 -5.63 17.14
N ASP A 87 -4.96 -4.46 17.79
CA ASP A 87 -4.80 -4.35 19.25
C ASP A 87 -5.93 -4.99 20.06
N ARG A 88 -7.12 -5.07 19.50
CA ARG A 88 -8.26 -5.76 20.11
C ARG A 88 -8.26 -7.26 19.82
N LEU A 89 -8.09 -7.62 18.55
CA LEU A 89 -8.26 -9.00 18.08
C LEU A 89 -7.08 -9.90 18.45
N LYS A 90 -5.84 -9.37 18.49
CA LYS A 90 -4.64 -10.15 18.82
C LYS A 90 -4.64 -10.78 20.23
N LYS A 91 -5.58 -10.38 21.09
CA LYS A 91 -5.76 -10.99 22.41
C LYS A 91 -6.35 -12.39 22.34
N SER A 92 -7.07 -12.72 21.27
CA SER A 92 -7.78 -13.99 21.08
C SER A 92 -7.54 -14.66 19.74
N HIS A 93 -6.89 -13.94 18.79
CA HIS A 93 -6.64 -14.43 17.44
C HIS A 93 -5.20 -14.13 17.00
N ARG A 94 -4.70 -14.89 16.03
CA ARG A 94 -3.53 -14.54 15.25
C ARG A 94 -3.93 -13.56 14.16
N ILE A 95 -3.28 -12.41 14.09
CA ILE A 95 -3.58 -11.32 13.15
C ILE A 95 -2.39 -11.10 12.24
N ILE A 96 -2.62 -11.23 10.95
CA ILE A 96 -1.65 -10.93 9.92
C ILE A 96 -2.14 -9.74 9.11
N ARG A 97 -1.26 -8.78 8.87
CA ARG A 97 -1.53 -7.61 8.05
C ARG A 97 -0.29 -7.23 7.29
N MET A 98 -0.45 -6.88 6.02
CA MET A 98 0.65 -6.55 5.14
C MET A 98 0.47 -5.19 4.49
N ASP A 99 1.56 -4.61 4.03
CA ASP A 99 1.51 -3.54 3.05
C ASP A 99 1.38 -4.14 1.65
N LEU A 100 0.33 -3.76 0.93
CA LEU A 100 0.14 -4.18 -0.46
C LEU A 100 1.27 -3.64 -1.35
N PRO A 101 1.57 -4.28 -2.50
CA PRO A 101 2.55 -3.78 -3.47
C PRO A 101 2.30 -2.33 -3.86
N ALA A 102 3.36 -1.53 -3.88
CA ALA A 102 3.42 -0.07 -4.07
C ALA A 102 2.84 0.76 -2.91
N TYR A 103 2.61 0.16 -1.74
CA TYR A 103 2.15 0.87 -0.55
C TYR A 103 3.05 0.61 0.65
N GLY A 104 3.01 1.54 1.61
CA GLY A 104 3.72 1.42 2.88
C GLY A 104 5.22 1.16 2.70
N LEU A 105 5.72 0.07 3.26
CA LEU A 105 7.12 -0.35 3.14
C LEU A 105 7.34 -1.48 2.13
N THR A 106 6.30 -1.88 1.38
CA THR A 106 6.40 -2.84 0.28
C THR A 106 6.65 -2.11 -1.04
N GLY A 107 7.65 -2.52 -1.80
CA GLY A 107 7.97 -1.97 -3.11
C GLY A 107 6.88 -2.21 -4.17
N PRO A 108 7.01 -1.58 -5.34
CA PRO A 108 6.09 -1.80 -6.45
C PRO A 108 6.21 -3.21 -7.03
N PHE A 109 5.17 -3.67 -7.74
CA PHE A 109 5.30 -4.88 -8.56
C PHE A 109 6.41 -4.71 -9.60
N PRO A 110 7.36 -5.68 -9.71
CA PRO A 110 8.48 -5.56 -10.64
C PRO A 110 8.07 -5.47 -12.11
N ASP A 111 6.91 -6.04 -12.46
CA ASP A 111 6.34 -6.03 -13.82
C ASP A 111 5.37 -4.85 -14.06
N GLY A 112 5.09 -4.05 -13.05
CA GLY A 112 4.15 -2.93 -13.13
C GLY A 112 2.69 -3.33 -13.35
N ASN A 113 2.32 -4.59 -13.12
CA ASN A 113 0.97 -5.10 -13.34
C ASN A 113 0.10 -4.96 -12.07
N TYR A 114 -0.81 -4.00 -12.06
CA TYR A 114 -1.72 -3.72 -10.95
C TYR A 114 -3.17 -4.18 -11.22
N THR A 115 -3.37 -5.25 -12.00
CA THR A 115 -4.68 -5.84 -12.21
C THR A 115 -5.17 -6.56 -10.95
N MET A 116 -6.50 -6.68 -10.80
CA MET A 116 -7.09 -7.40 -9.67
C MET A 116 -6.61 -8.86 -9.60
N ALA A 117 -6.56 -9.53 -10.74
CA ALA A 117 -6.06 -10.90 -10.82
C ALA A 117 -4.61 -11.03 -10.33
N HIS A 118 -3.76 -10.02 -10.59
CA HIS A 118 -2.38 -10.01 -10.13
C HIS A 118 -2.28 -9.80 -8.61
N TYR A 119 -3.08 -8.89 -8.05
CA TYR A 119 -3.19 -8.74 -6.59
C TYR A 119 -3.69 -10.02 -5.90
N THR A 120 -4.66 -10.72 -6.47
CA THR A 120 -5.18 -11.98 -5.92
C THR A 120 -4.11 -13.08 -5.96
N THR A 121 -3.34 -13.17 -7.04
CA THR A 121 -2.19 -14.08 -7.13
C THR A 121 -1.13 -13.74 -6.09
N PHE A 122 -0.77 -12.47 -5.97
CA PHE A 122 0.17 -11.99 -4.95
C PHE A 122 -0.28 -12.38 -3.53
N LEU A 123 -1.56 -12.17 -3.18
CA LEU A 123 -2.08 -12.56 -1.87
C LEU A 123 -1.91 -14.06 -1.62
N LYS A 124 -2.23 -14.90 -2.60
CA LYS A 124 -2.05 -16.34 -2.51
C LYS A 124 -0.59 -16.73 -2.29
N ASP A 125 0.33 -16.10 -3.02
CA ASP A 125 1.76 -16.36 -2.91
C ASP A 125 2.32 -15.90 -1.55
N PHE A 126 1.86 -14.75 -1.05
CA PHE A 126 2.18 -14.27 0.28
C PHE A 126 1.73 -15.24 1.39
N LEU A 127 0.47 -15.72 1.33
CA LEU A 127 -0.04 -16.69 2.28
C LEU A 127 0.72 -18.02 2.20
N THR A 128 1.10 -18.44 1.00
CA THR A 128 1.92 -19.64 0.77
C THR A 128 3.31 -19.48 1.38
N ALA A 129 3.95 -18.33 1.20
CA ALA A 129 5.27 -18.04 1.79
C ALA A 129 5.24 -18.05 3.33
N LEU A 130 4.11 -17.71 3.95
CA LEU A 130 3.88 -17.81 5.39
C LEU A 130 3.38 -19.20 5.85
N ASN A 131 3.27 -20.20 4.95
CA ASN A 131 2.71 -21.52 5.24
C ASN A 131 1.26 -21.48 5.78
N ILE A 132 0.46 -20.49 5.38
CA ILE A 132 -0.94 -20.35 5.78
C ILE A 132 -1.82 -21.07 4.77
N LYS A 133 -2.50 -22.15 5.23
CA LYS A 133 -3.39 -22.95 4.39
C LYS A 133 -4.84 -22.48 4.43
N GLN A 134 -5.24 -21.87 5.54
CA GLN A 134 -6.60 -21.37 5.77
C GLN A 134 -6.51 -20.07 6.57
N CYS A 135 -7.34 -19.11 6.26
CA CYS A 135 -7.44 -17.84 7.00
C CYS A 135 -8.82 -17.20 6.82
N VAL A 136 -9.14 -16.26 7.68
CA VAL A 136 -10.24 -15.32 7.46
C VAL A 136 -9.69 -14.09 6.78
N LEU A 137 -10.15 -13.75 5.59
CA LEU A 137 -9.77 -12.52 4.88
C LEU A 137 -10.72 -11.38 5.26
N ALA A 138 -10.18 -10.25 5.62
CA ALA A 138 -10.93 -9.01 5.80
C ALA A 138 -10.18 -7.85 5.16
N GLY A 139 -10.88 -7.01 4.44
CA GLY A 139 -10.26 -5.91 3.70
C GLY A 139 -11.14 -4.67 3.61
N ASN A 140 -10.49 -3.54 3.37
CA ASN A 140 -11.12 -2.25 3.12
C ASN A 140 -10.87 -1.82 1.68
N SER A 141 -11.91 -1.37 0.96
CA SER A 141 -11.81 -0.82 -0.40
C SER A 141 -11.07 -1.79 -1.34
N LEU A 142 -9.90 -1.42 -1.89
CA LEU A 142 -9.06 -2.30 -2.70
C LEU A 142 -8.80 -3.65 -1.99
N GLY A 143 -8.44 -3.63 -0.71
CA GLY A 143 -8.22 -4.84 0.08
C GLY A 143 -9.48 -5.70 0.21
N GLY A 144 -10.67 -5.09 0.28
CA GLY A 144 -11.96 -5.79 0.26
C GLY A 144 -12.21 -6.46 -1.10
N ALA A 145 -11.90 -5.78 -2.21
CA ALA A 145 -12.00 -6.35 -3.55
C ALA A 145 -11.03 -7.52 -3.74
N ILE A 146 -9.80 -7.42 -3.23
CA ILE A 146 -8.81 -8.52 -3.28
C ILE A 146 -9.31 -9.73 -2.45
N ALA A 147 -9.86 -9.49 -1.26
CA ALA A 147 -10.34 -10.55 -0.38
C ALA A 147 -11.57 -11.29 -0.95
N TRP A 148 -12.35 -10.63 -1.81
CA TRP A 148 -13.55 -11.20 -2.44
C TRP A 148 -13.26 -12.04 -3.69
N ASN A 149 -12.20 -11.73 -4.44
CA ASN A 149 -11.82 -12.41 -5.69
C ASN A 149 -10.95 -13.63 -5.45
#